data_db05eed148e715f906062cab8da14b48
#
_entry.id   db05eed148e715f906062cab8da14b48
#
_cell.length_a   1.000
_cell.length_b   1.000
_cell.length_c   1.000
_cell.angle_alpha   90.00
_cell.angle_beta   90.00
_cell.angle_gamma   90.00
#
_symmetry.space_group_name_H-M   'P 1'
#
loop_
_entity.id
_entity.type
_entity.pdbx_description
1 polymer ?
#
loop_
_entity_poly.entity_id
_entity_poly.type
_entity_poly.pdbx_seq_one_letter_code
_entity_poly.pdbx_strand_id
1 'polypeptide(L)'
;MSNTYQIYLISDSTGETLDRVFLAIKAQFKNIRYEVNSYFFTRTENQIVKILEHAKKQEKAIILYTIVDGGLSKFLTDKSDEKKIPCFGVLGNLILSFSKLLNQKASHVPSGQHALNDEYYERIEAIQFTMNHDDGNLIDEIDKSDLILLGV
;
A
#
# COMPACT_ATOMS: atom_id res chain seq x y z
N MET A 1 2.31 27.98 -15.29
CA MET A 1 2.21 27.26 -14.00
C MET A 1 1.33 26.03 -14.23
N SER A 2 1.86 24.86 -14.04
CA SER A 2 1.10 23.62 -14.17
C SER A 2 0.04 23.56 -13.07
N ASN A 3 -1.24 23.48 -13.42
CA ASN A 3 -2.35 23.32 -12.44
C ASN A 3 -2.51 21.85 -12.02
N THR A 4 -1.41 21.10 -11.99
CA THR A 4 -1.36 19.68 -11.67
C THR A 4 -0.92 19.47 -10.24
N TYR A 5 -1.71 18.76 -9.45
CA TYR A 5 -1.36 18.36 -8.09
C TYR A 5 -0.51 17.10 -8.10
N GLN A 6 0.54 17.08 -7.29
CA GLN A 6 1.41 15.93 -7.10
C GLN A 6 0.93 15.14 -5.87
N ILE A 7 0.35 14.00 -6.09
CA ILE A 7 -0.20 13.14 -5.03
C ILE A 7 0.82 12.07 -4.68
N TYR A 8 1.19 12.03 -3.41
CA TYR A 8 2.12 11.04 -2.86
C TYR A 8 1.32 10.03 -2.05
N LEU A 9 1.26 8.79 -2.52
CA LEU A 9 0.61 7.68 -1.84
C LEU A 9 1.68 6.87 -1.11
N ILE A 10 1.69 6.89 0.22
CA ILE A 10 2.70 6.23 1.05
C ILE A 10 2.05 5.14 1.88
N SER A 11 2.48 3.90 1.72
CA SER A 11 1.97 2.76 2.48
C SER A 11 3.11 1.88 3.00
N ASP A 12 2.93 1.32 4.18
CA ASP A 12 3.82 0.29 4.76
C ASP A 12 3.54 -1.13 4.24
N SER A 13 2.57 -1.27 3.34
CA SER A 13 2.11 -2.50 2.68
C SER A 13 2.00 -2.30 1.17
N THR A 14 1.12 -3.07 0.50
CA THR A 14 0.89 -3.06 -0.95
C THR A 14 0.27 -1.76 -1.48
N GLY A 15 -0.32 -0.93 -0.62
CA GLY A 15 -0.97 0.33 -1.01
C GLY A 15 -2.37 0.19 -1.59
N GLU A 16 -2.91 -1.01 -1.74
CA GLU A 16 -4.22 -1.25 -2.36
C GLU A 16 -5.35 -0.43 -1.71
N THR A 17 -5.42 -0.40 -0.38
CA THR A 17 -6.41 0.39 0.35
C THR A 17 -6.26 1.87 0.03
N LEU A 18 -5.03 2.37 -0.03
CA LEU A 18 -4.74 3.77 -0.29
C LEU A 18 -5.10 4.19 -1.71
N ASP A 19 -4.82 3.34 -2.68
CA ASP A 19 -5.23 3.54 -4.08
C ASP A 19 -6.75 3.65 -4.21
N ARG A 20 -7.50 2.75 -3.55
CA ARG A 20 -8.97 2.77 -3.55
C ARG A 20 -9.54 4.03 -2.90
N VAL A 21 -8.99 4.45 -1.77
CA VAL A 21 -9.38 5.69 -1.10
C VAL A 21 -9.10 6.90 -1.98
N PHE A 22 -7.92 6.97 -2.62
CA PHE A 22 -7.59 8.08 -3.50
C PHE A 22 -8.51 8.13 -4.72
N LEU A 23 -8.86 7.00 -5.32
CA LEU A 23 -9.84 6.94 -6.42
C LEU A 23 -11.20 7.50 -6.01
N ALA A 24 -11.67 7.16 -4.80
CA ALA A 24 -12.92 7.69 -4.26
C ALA A 24 -12.86 9.21 -4.04
N ILE A 25 -11.76 9.71 -3.49
CA ILE A 25 -11.53 11.15 -3.32
C ILE A 25 -11.51 11.86 -4.68
N LYS A 26 -10.72 11.35 -5.62
CA LYS A 26 -10.58 11.92 -6.97
C LYS A 26 -11.93 12.06 -7.69
N ALA A 27 -12.83 11.11 -7.49
CA ALA A 27 -14.16 11.12 -8.11
C ALA A 27 -15.03 12.29 -7.62
N GLN A 28 -14.74 12.89 -6.47
CA GLN A 28 -15.48 14.03 -5.92
C GLN A 28 -15.07 15.38 -6.53
N PHE A 29 -13.93 15.44 -7.20
CA PHE A 29 -13.37 16.69 -7.72
C PHE A 29 -13.20 16.63 -9.23
N LYS A 30 -14.00 17.40 -9.96
CA LYS A 30 -13.93 17.52 -11.41
C LYS A 30 -12.93 18.61 -11.81
N ASN A 31 -12.33 18.45 -13.01
CA ASN A 31 -11.45 19.48 -13.62
C ASN A 31 -10.13 19.75 -12.87
N ILE A 32 -9.66 18.83 -12.03
CA ILE A 32 -8.36 18.90 -11.40
C ILE A 32 -7.44 17.84 -12.02
N ARG A 33 -6.22 18.24 -12.35
CA ARG A 33 -5.20 17.32 -12.85
C ARG A 33 -4.36 16.80 -11.68
N TYR A 34 -4.16 15.49 -11.66
CA TYR A 34 -3.35 14.81 -10.66
C TYR A 34 -2.25 14.00 -11.32
N GLU A 35 -1.10 14.01 -10.73
CA GLU A 35 0.01 13.12 -11.02
C GLU A 35 0.31 12.32 -9.74
N VAL A 36 0.32 10.99 -9.84
CA VAL A 36 0.38 10.10 -8.68
C VAL A 36 1.76 9.49 -8.57
N ASN A 37 2.35 9.63 -7.38
CA ASN A 37 3.63 9.06 -7.02
C ASN A 37 3.40 8.06 -5.89
N SER A 38 3.54 6.76 -6.15
CA SER A 38 3.24 5.68 -5.21
C SER A 38 4.52 5.13 -4.57
N TYR A 39 4.52 5.05 -3.24
CA TYR A 39 5.61 4.54 -2.42
C TYR A 39 5.07 3.49 -1.46
N PHE A 40 5.15 2.24 -1.87
CA PHE A 40 4.68 1.09 -1.10
C PHE A 40 5.82 0.43 -0.36
N PHE A 41 5.50 -0.35 0.67
CA PHE A 41 6.47 -0.98 1.56
C PHE A 41 7.43 0.03 2.22
N THR A 42 6.94 1.23 2.50
CA THR A 42 7.67 2.28 3.22
C THR A 42 7.66 1.94 4.71
N ARG A 43 8.78 1.50 5.25
CA ARG A 43 8.92 0.97 6.61
C ARG A 43 10.07 1.58 7.39
N THR A 44 10.78 2.56 6.84
CA THR A 44 11.91 3.20 7.47
C THR A 44 11.85 4.73 7.35
N GLU A 45 12.42 5.41 8.34
CA GLU A 45 12.53 6.87 8.33
C GLU A 45 13.34 7.39 7.13
N ASN A 46 14.39 6.65 6.73
CA ASN A 46 15.21 7.02 5.57
C ASN A 46 14.40 7.03 4.25
N GLN A 47 13.46 6.08 4.09
CA GLN A 47 12.55 6.09 2.94
C GLN A 47 11.66 7.32 2.97
N ILE A 48 11.09 7.65 4.13
CA ILE A 48 10.24 8.84 4.32
C ILE A 48 11.01 10.12 3.99
N VAL A 49 12.23 10.27 4.49
CA VAL A 49 13.07 11.45 4.21
C VAL A 49 13.26 11.64 2.70
N LYS A 50 13.60 10.58 1.97
CA LYS A 50 13.78 10.66 0.50
C LYS A 50 12.48 11.06 -0.22
N ILE A 51 11.35 10.51 0.20
CA ILE A 51 10.03 10.85 -0.38
C ILE A 51 9.71 12.33 -0.13
N LEU A 52 9.93 12.81 1.08
CA LEU A 52 9.68 14.20 1.45
C LEU A 52 10.60 15.19 0.74
N GLU A 53 11.87 14.81 0.51
CA GLU A 53 12.80 15.63 -0.29
C GLU A 53 12.35 15.74 -1.76
N HIS A 54 11.76 14.67 -2.29
CA HIS A 54 11.16 14.71 -3.62
C HIS A 54 9.89 15.57 -3.63
N ALA A 55 9.00 15.37 -2.67
CA ALA A 55 7.75 16.13 -2.56
C ALA A 55 7.98 17.64 -2.36
N LYS A 56 8.99 18.02 -1.58
CA LYS A 56 9.34 19.44 -1.32
C LYS A 56 9.71 20.23 -2.58
N LYS A 57 10.21 19.55 -3.61
CA LYS A 57 10.55 20.17 -4.89
C LYS A 57 9.33 20.52 -5.73
N GLN A 58 8.15 20.05 -5.33
CA GLN A 58 6.90 20.24 -6.05
C GLN A 58 6.06 21.35 -5.40
N GLU A 59 5.49 22.24 -6.21
CA GLU A 59 4.69 23.37 -5.71
C GLU A 59 3.36 22.94 -5.05
N LYS A 60 2.77 21.83 -5.51
CA LYS A 60 1.43 21.36 -5.12
C LYS A 60 1.46 19.90 -4.71
N ALA A 61 2.36 19.55 -3.79
CA ALA A 61 2.42 18.21 -3.24
C ALA A 61 1.37 17.99 -2.14
N ILE A 62 0.71 16.84 -2.17
CA ILE A 62 -0.21 16.35 -1.14
C ILE A 62 0.16 14.91 -0.82
N ILE A 63 0.27 14.59 0.46
CA ILE A 63 0.58 13.24 0.93
C ILE A 63 -0.68 12.60 1.51
N LEU A 64 -0.95 11.37 1.08
CA LEU A 64 -1.90 10.44 1.70
C LEU A 64 -1.14 9.21 2.15
N TYR A 65 -1.40 8.72 3.35
CA TYR A 65 -0.67 7.55 3.84
C TYR A 65 -1.52 6.56 4.63
N THR A 66 -1.09 5.30 4.58
CA THR A 66 -1.59 4.19 5.40
C THR A 66 -0.42 3.49 6.08
N ILE A 67 0.17 4.14 7.08
CA ILE A 67 1.21 3.57 7.92
C ILE A 67 0.60 3.26 9.27
N VAL A 68 0.64 2.00 9.70
CA VAL A 68 0.05 1.55 10.97
C VAL A 68 1.01 1.65 12.16
N ASP A 69 2.32 1.68 11.92
CA ASP A 69 3.31 1.95 12.95
C ASP A 69 3.20 3.39 13.45
N GLY A 70 2.93 3.56 14.75
CA GLY A 70 2.68 4.87 15.34
C GLY A 70 3.90 5.78 15.36
N GLY A 71 5.10 5.22 15.53
CA GLY A 71 6.36 5.99 15.51
C GLY A 71 6.67 6.52 14.12
N LEU A 72 6.59 5.66 13.12
CA LEU A 72 6.85 6.01 11.74
C LEU A 72 5.78 6.96 11.16
N SER A 73 4.50 6.75 11.53
CA SER A 73 3.40 7.64 11.17
C SER A 73 3.61 9.05 11.76
N LYS A 74 3.98 9.13 13.04
CA LYS A 74 4.30 10.39 13.68
C LYS A 74 5.50 11.08 13.04
N PHE A 75 6.57 10.35 12.76
CA PHE A 75 7.75 10.87 12.07
C PHE A 75 7.39 11.47 10.70
N LEU A 76 6.58 10.76 9.90
CA LEU A 76 6.11 11.27 8.61
C LEU A 76 5.32 12.59 8.78
N THR A 77 4.39 12.63 9.73
CA THR A 77 3.55 13.81 9.96
C THR A 77 4.38 15.01 10.41
N ASP A 78 5.23 14.84 11.43
CA ASP A 78 6.09 15.90 11.97
C ASP A 78 7.00 16.47 10.86
N LYS A 79 7.62 15.59 10.06
CA LYS A 79 8.49 16.02 8.96
C LYS A 79 7.76 16.67 7.78
N SER A 80 6.53 16.26 7.52
CA SER A 80 5.67 16.90 6.52
C SER A 80 5.28 18.31 6.96
N ASP A 81 4.94 18.50 8.23
CA ASP A 81 4.59 19.80 8.82
C ASP A 81 5.80 20.75 8.79
N GLU A 82 7.01 20.29 9.16
CA GLU A 82 8.25 21.07 9.04
C GLU A 82 8.48 21.60 7.61
N LYS A 83 8.10 20.80 6.60
CA LYS A 83 8.24 21.14 5.19
C LYS A 83 7.03 21.85 4.59
N LYS A 84 5.96 22.04 5.38
CA LYS A 84 4.67 22.62 4.98
C LYS A 84 4.00 21.84 3.83
N ILE A 85 4.10 20.53 3.85
CA ILE A 85 3.45 19.64 2.87
C ILE A 85 2.18 19.07 3.51
N PRO A 86 0.98 19.30 2.95
CA PRO A 86 -0.25 18.68 3.43
C PRO A 86 -0.14 17.16 3.49
N CYS A 87 -0.39 16.57 4.67
CA CYS A 87 -0.20 15.15 4.93
C CYS A 87 -1.42 14.57 5.68
N PHE A 88 -2.05 13.55 5.12
CA PHE A 88 -3.29 12.98 5.64
C PHE A 88 -3.14 11.47 5.87
N GLY A 89 -3.30 11.06 7.12
CA GLY A 89 -3.39 9.65 7.51
C GLY A 89 -4.80 9.11 7.34
N VAL A 90 -4.95 8.05 6.56
CA VAL A 90 -6.26 7.48 6.23
C VAL A 90 -6.79 6.58 7.35
N LEU A 91 -5.94 5.76 7.96
CA LEU A 91 -6.35 4.74 8.94
C LEU A 91 -6.08 5.12 10.40
N GLY A 92 -5.11 5.97 10.69
CA GLY A 92 -4.61 6.20 12.03
C GLY A 92 -5.70 6.59 13.04
N ASN A 93 -6.52 7.58 12.72
CA ASN A 93 -7.60 8.04 13.60
C ASN A 93 -8.69 6.98 13.78
N LEU A 94 -9.00 6.20 12.75
CA LEU A 94 -9.97 5.10 12.85
C LEU A 94 -9.44 3.99 13.75
N ILE A 95 -8.20 3.58 13.59
CA ILE A 95 -7.55 2.58 14.45
C ILE A 95 -7.57 3.03 15.91
N LEU A 96 -7.22 4.28 16.20
CA LEU A 96 -7.27 4.84 17.56
C LEU A 96 -8.68 4.84 18.13
N SER A 97 -9.68 5.22 17.34
CA SER A 97 -11.09 5.22 17.77
C SER A 97 -11.58 3.81 18.07
N PHE A 98 -11.28 2.84 17.22
CA PHE A 98 -11.62 1.44 17.45
C PHE A 98 -10.90 0.87 18.68
N SER A 99 -9.61 1.19 18.86
CA SER A 99 -8.86 0.77 20.05
C SER A 99 -9.53 1.24 21.36
N LYS A 100 -10.03 2.47 21.38
CA LYS A 100 -10.78 3.01 22.55
C LYS A 100 -12.12 2.31 22.75
N LEU A 101 -12.91 2.14 21.68
CA LEU A 101 -14.24 1.54 21.75
C LEU A 101 -14.19 0.06 22.14
N LEU A 102 -13.22 -0.67 21.62
CA LEU A 102 -13.04 -2.09 21.89
C LEU A 102 -12.25 -2.36 23.19
N ASN A 103 -11.72 -1.32 23.80
CA ASN A 103 -10.80 -1.42 24.94
C ASN A 103 -9.64 -2.40 24.69
N GLN A 104 -9.10 -2.39 23.47
CA GLN A 104 -8.02 -3.24 23.01
C GLN A 104 -6.94 -2.41 22.34
N LYS A 105 -5.68 -2.81 22.53
CA LYS A 105 -4.56 -2.20 21.82
C LYS A 105 -4.53 -2.72 20.38
N ALA A 106 -4.36 -1.83 19.41
CA ALA A 106 -4.12 -2.22 18.03
C ALA A 106 -2.75 -2.93 17.92
N SER A 107 -2.67 -3.92 17.04
CA SER A 107 -1.43 -4.69 16.82
C SER A 107 -0.34 -3.89 16.10
N HIS A 108 -0.73 -2.86 15.36
CA HIS A 108 0.16 -2.04 14.51
C HIS A 108 1.02 -2.85 13.53
N VAL A 109 0.54 -4.03 13.12
CA VAL A 109 1.24 -4.91 12.17
C VAL A 109 0.87 -4.51 10.75
N PRO A 110 1.83 -4.08 9.92
CA PRO A 110 1.60 -3.82 8.51
C PRO A 110 1.08 -5.07 7.80
N SER A 111 0.17 -4.88 6.84
CA SER A 111 -0.44 -6.00 6.08
C SER A 111 -1.24 -6.99 6.93
N GLY A 112 -1.69 -6.62 8.13
CA GLY A 112 -2.46 -7.51 9.01
C GLY A 112 -3.74 -8.07 8.36
N GLN A 113 -4.31 -7.37 7.39
CA GLN A 113 -5.44 -7.83 6.59
C GLN A 113 -5.08 -8.96 5.61
N HIS A 114 -3.81 -9.10 5.29
CA HIS A 114 -3.22 -10.15 4.48
C HIS A 114 -2.45 -11.12 5.39
N ALA A 115 -3.00 -11.40 6.58
CA ALA A 115 -2.41 -12.41 7.44
C ALA A 115 -2.19 -13.68 6.62
N LEU A 116 -0.94 -14.13 6.59
CA LEU A 116 -0.52 -15.34 5.90
C LEU A 116 -1.19 -16.52 6.59
N ASN A 117 -2.39 -16.86 6.15
CA ASN A 117 -3.13 -18.05 6.57
C ASN A 117 -2.82 -19.21 5.62
N ASP A 118 -3.24 -20.40 5.99
CA ASP A 118 -3.02 -21.61 5.20
C ASP A 118 -3.53 -21.43 3.77
N GLU A 119 -4.67 -20.77 3.59
CA GLU A 119 -5.26 -20.48 2.27
C GLU A 119 -4.34 -19.59 1.39
N TYR A 120 -3.62 -18.67 1.98
CA TYR A 120 -2.64 -17.84 1.25
C TYR A 120 -1.47 -18.69 0.75
N TYR A 121 -0.93 -19.56 1.62
CA TYR A 121 0.17 -20.44 1.23
C TYR A 121 -0.27 -21.44 0.17
N GLU A 122 -1.44 -22.05 0.29
CA GLU A 122 -2.03 -22.94 -0.72
C GLU A 122 -2.16 -22.25 -2.08
N ARG A 123 -2.60 -20.98 -2.11
CA ARG A 123 -2.68 -20.20 -3.36
C ARG A 123 -1.31 -19.93 -3.96
N ILE A 124 -0.31 -19.60 -3.15
CA ILE A 124 1.06 -19.36 -3.65
C ILE A 124 1.66 -20.65 -4.17
N GLU A 125 1.47 -21.77 -3.48
CA GLU A 125 1.94 -23.09 -3.94
C GLU A 125 1.27 -23.50 -5.26
N ALA A 126 -0.04 -23.26 -5.40
CA ALA A 126 -0.77 -23.54 -6.63
C ALA A 126 -0.26 -22.70 -7.81
N ILE A 127 0.00 -21.40 -7.60
CA ILE A 127 0.59 -20.52 -8.61
C ILE A 127 1.98 -21.00 -8.99
N GLN A 128 2.81 -21.33 -8.02
CA GLN A 128 4.18 -21.79 -8.24
C GLN A 128 4.22 -23.14 -8.95
N PHE A 129 3.31 -24.06 -8.58
CA PHE A 129 3.12 -25.32 -9.29
C PHE A 129 2.75 -25.09 -10.75
N THR A 130 1.76 -24.24 -11.03
CA THR A 130 1.33 -23.90 -12.39
C THR A 130 2.47 -23.31 -13.22
N MET A 131 3.22 -22.36 -12.67
CA MET A 131 4.36 -21.74 -13.36
C MET A 131 5.48 -22.75 -13.68
N ASN A 132 5.72 -23.70 -12.77
CA ASN A 132 6.76 -24.72 -12.95
C ASN A 132 6.38 -25.78 -14.00
N HIS A 133 5.08 -25.99 -14.23
CA HIS A 133 4.56 -27.00 -15.17
C HIS A 133 4.03 -26.39 -16.46
N ASP A 134 4.25 -25.10 -16.67
CA ASP A 134 3.86 -24.43 -17.91
C ASP A 134 4.78 -24.87 -19.06
N ASP A 135 4.24 -24.87 -20.29
CA ASP A 135 4.94 -25.25 -21.52
C ASP A 135 5.60 -26.64 -21.50
N GLY A 136 5.01 -27.58 -20.75
CA GLY A 136 5.48 -28.98 -20.71
C GLY A 136 6.72 -29.22 -19.84
N ASN A 137 7.03 -28.30 -18.93
CA ASN A 137 8.06 -28.49 -17.91
C ASN A 137 7.59 -29.47 -16.82
N LEU A 138 8.51 -30.17 -16.17
CA LEU A 138 8.29 -31.06 -15.03
C LEU A 138 7.13 -32.05 -15.22
N ILE A 139 7.03 -32.67 -16.41
CA ILE A 139 5.96 -33.62 -16.77
C ILE A 139 5.83 -34.77 -15.77
N ASP A 140 6.92 -35.17 -15.13
CA ASP A 140 6.94 -36.29 -14.16
C ASP A 140 6.13 -36.01 -12.87
N GLU A 141 5.75 -34.76 -12.61
CA GLU A 141 4.95 -34.35 -11.45
C GLU A 141 3.50 -33.99 -11.80
N ILE A 142 3.09 -34.21 -13.05
CA ILE A 142 1.77 -33.83 -13.55
C ILE A 142 0.61 -34.55 -12.83
N ASP A 143 0.87 -35.71 -12.26
CA ASP A 143 -0.07 -36.50 -11.45
C ASP A 143 -0.44 -35.81 -10.13
N LYS A 144 0.30 -34.80 -9.71
CA LYS A 144 -0.01 -33.97 -8.54
C LYS A 144 -0.97 -32.82 -8.85
N SER A 145 -1.32 -32.61 -10.12
CA SER A 145 -2.22 -31.53 -10.53
C SER A 145 -3.70 -31.91 -10.34
N ASP A 146 -4.51 -30.97 -9.90
CA ASP A 146 -5.98 -31.13 -9.81
C ASP A 146 -6.66 -30.96 -11.17
N LEU A 147 -6.04 -30.20 -12.08
CA LEU A 147 -6.56 -29.92 -13.42
C LEU A 147 -5.41 -29.78 -14.42
N ILE A 148 -5.56 -30.40 -15.59
CA ILE A 148 -4.63 -30.30 -16.69
C ILE A 148 -5.34 -29.63 -17.87
N LEU A 149 -4.74 -28.54 -18.40
CA LEU A 149 -5.19 -27.88 -19.62
C LEU A 149 -4.30 -28.33 -20.78
N LEU A 150 -4.94 -28.94 -21.77
CA LEU A 150 -4.26 -29.33 -23.01
C LEU A 150 -4.57 -28.28 -24.08
N GLY A 151 -3.55 -27.64 -24.60
CA GLY A 151 -3.62 -26.70 -25.72
C GLY A 151 -3.23 -27.38 -27.04
N VAL A 152 -3.71 -26.83 -28.16
CA VAL A 152 -3.31 -27.20 -29.53
C VAL A 152 -2.50 -26.05 -30.11
#